data_a5b9ae149c185540f8978169d65f924e
#
_entry.id   a5b9ae149c185540f8978169d65f924e
#
_cell.length_a   1.000
_cell.length_b   1.000
_cell.length_c   1.000
_cell.angle_alpha   90.00
_cell.angle_beta   90.00
_cell.angle_gamma   90.00
#
_symmetry.space_group_name_H-M   'P 1'
#
loop_
_entity.id
_entity.type
_entity.pdbx_description
1 polymer ?
#
loop_
_entity_poly.entity_id
_entity_poly.type
_entity_poly.pdbx_seq_one_letter_code
_entity_poly.pdbx_strand_id
1 'polypeptide(L)'
;MRLDKILRNSGAVIVKGDSAVEIDAICNDSRKVVRGSVFVAVKGFATDGHEYISRAIGLGARAIVYEDEQAAKFQLASTDTEGITLIKTESSRHSLAVMASNFYGNPSEKLTLVGITGTNGKTTTVTLLYRMFMALGYNCGLLSTIANYVGTKGQEAVNTTSDPLTINSLLKEMVNAGCEYCFMEVSSIGVEQERVSGLRFKAGIFSNLTHDHLDYHKTFAEYLRCKKLFFDTLPADAYAITNIDDRNGMVMLQNTKAQTVTYSCRSIADHTCRVMEQSFDGMLLRFDGRECWSR
;
A
#
# COMPACT_ATOMS: atom_id res chain seq x y z
N MET A 1 -19.81 -8.64 7.45
CA MET A 1 -20.13 -7.53 6.48
C MET A 1 -20.70 -8.12 5.20
N ARG A 2 -21.71 -7.49 4.60
CA ARG A 2 -22.30 -7.98 3.35
C ARG A 2 -21.29 -7.94 2.20
N LEU A 3 -21.30 -8.99 1.37
CA LEU A 3 -20.39 -9.16 0.24
C LEU A 3 -20.47 -8.01 -0.79
N ASP A 4 -21.68 -7.51 -1.09
CA ASP A 4 -21.86 -6.40 -2.04
C ASP A 4 -21.13 -5.12 -1.61
N LYS A 5 -21.03 -4.86 -0.30
CA LYS A 5 -20.24 -3.73 0.23
C LYS A 5 -18.73 -3.96 0.10
N ILE A 6 -18.28 -5.20 0.28
CA ILE A 6 -16.87 -5.59 0.14
C ILE A 6 -16.42 -5.46 -1.30
N LEU A 7 -17.27 -5.84 -2.26
CA LEU A 7 -16.97 -5.82 -3.69
C LEU A 7 -17.03 -4.42 -4.34
N ARG A 8 -17.48 -3.39 -3.64
CA ARG A 8 -17.65 -2.06 -4.23
C ARG A 8 -16.31 -1.55 -4.80
N ASN A 9 -16.33 -1.12 -6.06
CA ASN A 9 -15.17 -0.59 -6.79
C ASN A 9 -13.97 -1.54 -6.92
N SER A 10 -14.13 -2.85 -6.62
CA SER A 10 -13.04 -3.83 -6.71
C SER A 10 -12.81 -4.37 -8.12
N GLY A 11 -13.65 -4.04 -9.09
CA GLY A 11 -13.62 -4.62 -10.43
C GLY A 11 -14.10 -6.07 -10.49
N ALA A 12 -14.50 -6.65 -9.37
CA ALA A 12 -14.96 -8.03 -9.30
C ALA A 12 -16.49 -8.12 -9.51
N VAL A 13 -16.92 -9.14 -10.27
CA VAL A 13 -18.33 -9.34 -10.67
C VAL A 13 -18.80 -10.72 -10.22
N ILE A 14 -19.97 -10.77 -9.58
CA ILE A 14 -20.61 -12.03 -9.18
C ILE A 14 -21.12 -12.74 -10.44
N VAL A 15 -20.69 -13.98 -10.63
CA VAL A 15 -21.12 -14.83 -11.76
C VAL A 15 -22.12 -15.91 -11.32
N LYS A 16 -22.13 -16.26 -10.02
CA LYS A 16 -23.08 -17.22 -9.42
C LYS A 16 -23.24 -16.91 -7.93
N GLY A 17 -24.43 -17.06 -7.38
CA GLY A 17 -24.69 -16.95 -5.94
C GLY A 17 -25.31 -15.62 -5.52
N ASP A 18 -25.21 -15.30 -4.22
CA ASP A 18 -25.90 -14.18 -3.58
C ASP A 18 -24.93 -13.07 -3.17
N SER A 19 -25.24 -11.82 -3.56
CA SER A 19 -24.48 -10.62 -3.19
C SER A 19 -24.71 -10.18 -1.74
N ALA A 20 -25.79 -10.64 -1.11
CA ALA A 20 -26.17 -10.26 0.24
C ALA A 20 -25.54 -11.13 1.31
N VAL A 21 -24.78 -12.17 0.92
CA VAL A 21 -24.11 -13.08 1.87
C VAL A 21 -23.23 -12.31 2.83
N GLU A 22 -23.32 -12.62 4.12
CA GLU A 22 -22.46 -12.04 5.15
C GLU A 22 -21.10 -12.73 5.15
N ILE A 23 -20.05 -11.91 5.13
CA ILE A 23 -18.64 -12.30 5.14
C ILE A 23 -18.00 -11.90 6.46
N ASP A 24 -17.35 -12.85 7.10
CA ASP A 24 -16.70 -12.68 8.40
C ASP A 24 -15.20 -12.38 8.28
N ALA A 25 -14.55 -12.84 7.19
CA ALA A 25 -13.14 -12.61 6.94
C ALA A 25 -12.82 -12.59 5.44
N ILE A 26 -11.71 -11.94 5.07
CA ILE A 26 -11.10 -12.02 3.73
C ILE A 26 -9.78 -12.77 3.85
N CYS A 27 -9.56 -13.75 2.99
CA CYS A 27 -8.35 -14.58 2.97
C CYS A 27 -7.81 -14.74 1.54
N ASN A 28 -6.50 -14.68 1.39
CA ASN A 28 -5.75 -15.06 0.18
C ASN A 28 -4.80 -16.22 0.44
N ASP A 29 -4.77 -16.73 1.67
CA ASP A 29 -4.06 -17.93 2.11
C ASP A 29 -5.08 -18.96 2.56
N SER A 30 -5.18 -20.10 1.86
CA SER A 30 -6.16 -21.15 2.16
C SER A 30 -6.02 -21.71 3.57
N ARG A 31 -4.84 -21.61 4.20
CA ARG A 31 -4.59 -22.08 5.58
C ARG A 31 -5.25 -21.20 6.63
N LYS A 32 -5.57 -19.95 6.27
CA LYS A 32 -6.20 -18.94 7.12
C LYS A 32 -7.72 -18.84 6.93
N VAL A 33 -8.28 -19.65 6.01
CA VAL A 33 -9.72 -19.64 5.74
C VAL A 33 -10.46 -20.15 6.99
N VAL A 34 -11.47 -19.39 7.39
CA VAL A 34 -12.43 -19.75 8.43
C VAL A 34 -13.83 -19.77 7.84
N ARG A 35 -14.79 -20.39 8.55
CA ARG A 35 -16.19 -20.40 8.11
C ARG A 35 -16.69 -18.97 7.93
N GLY A 36 -17.36 -18.71 6.81
CA GLY A 36 -17.86 -17.36 6.48
C GLY A 36 -16.88 -16.48 5.72
N SER A 37 -15.67 -16.97 5.39
CA SER A 37 -14.68 -16.19 4.64
C SER A 37 -15.08 -15.99 3.17
N VAL A 38 -14.57 -14.90 2.57
CA VAL A 38 -14.32 -14.83 1.13
C VAL A 38 -12.85 -15.18 0.88
N PHE A 39 -12.61 -16.16 0.01
CA PHE A 39 -11.26 -16.52 -0.42
C PHE A 39 -10.95 -15.88 -1.77
N VAL A 40 -9.84 -15.15 -1.86
CA VAL A 40 -9.35 -14.53 -3.09
C VAL A 40 -8.18 -15.35 -3.60
N ALA A 41 -8.39 -16.05 -4.73
CA ALA A 41 -7.37 -16.85 -5.40
C ALA A 41 -6.42 -15.92 -6.15
N VAL A 42 -5.25 -15.65 -5.56
CA VAL A 42 -4.22 -14.78 -6.14
C VAL A 42 -3.11 -15.63 -6.74
N LYS A 43 -2.73 -15.34 -7.98
CA LYS A 43 -1.57 -15.98 -8.62
C LYS A 43 -0.29 -15.39 -8.06
N GLY A 44 0.40 -16.17 -7.23
CA GLY A 44 1.69 -15.84 -6.63
C GLY A 44 2.87 -16.20 -7.55
N PHE A 45 4.11 -15.89 -7.09
CA PHE A 45 5.33 -16.29 -7.80
C PHE A 45 5.65 -17.78 -7.68
N ALA A 46 5.42 -18.35 -6.50
CA ALA A 46 5.78 -19.74 -6.20
C ALA A 46 4.57 -20.68 -6.31
N THR A 47 3.36 -20.19 -6.08
CA THR A 47 2.13 -21.00 -6.04
C THR A 47 0.99 -20.22 -6.65
N ASP A 48 0.07 -20.92 -7.31
CA ASP A 48 -1.16 -20.35 -7.82
C ASP A 48 -2.30 -20.55 -6.79
N GLY A 49 -2.87 -19.45 -6.30
CA GLY A 49 -3.99 -19.48 -5.34
C GLY A 49 -5.20 -20.25 -5.85
N HIS A 50 -5.39 -20.35 -7.17
CA HIS A 50 -6.51 -21.07 -7.78
C HIS A 50 -6.47 -22.57 -7.46
N GLU A 51 -5.31 -23.17 -7.25
CA GLU A 51 -5.15 -24.59 -6.85
C GLU A 51 -5.78 -24.88 -5.49
N TYR A 52 -6.04 -23.88 -4.68
CA TYR A 52 -6.57 -24.02 -3.31
C TYR A 52 -8.05 -23.71 -3.18
N ILE A 53 -8.77 -23.44 -4.27
CA ILE A 53 -10.21 -23.10 -4.26
C ILE A 53 -11.04 -24.20 -3.58
N SER A 54 -10.87 -25.47 -4.00
CA SER A 54 -11.59 -26.60 -3.40
C SER A 54 -11.34 -26.71 -1.90
N ARG A 55 -10.09 -26.52 -1.49
CA ARG A 55 -9.70 -26.53 -0.06
C ARG A 55 -10.37 -25.40 0.70
N ALA A 56 -10.39 -24.19 0.13
CA ALA A 56 -11.01 -23.03 0.77
C ALA A 56 -12.52 -23.24 0.98
N ILE A 57 -13.22 -23.82 -0.01
CA ILE A 57 -14.62 -24.21 0.10
C ILE A 57 -14.81 -25.23 1.23
N GLY A 58 -14.00 -26.30 1.24
CA GLY A 58 -14.04 -27.33 2.27
C GLY A 58 -13.79 -26.81 3.70
N LEU A 59 -13.05 -25.69 3.85
CA LEU A 59 -12.82 -25.02 5.13
C LEU A 59 -13.93 -24.02 5.48
N GLY A 60 -14.94 -23.85 4.64
CA GLY A 60 -16.14 -23.06 4.89
C GLY A 60 -16.11 -21.63 4.33
N ALA A 61 -15.31 -21.39 3.27
CA ALA A 61 -15.45 -20.16 2.50
C ALA A 61 -16.86 -20.08 1.90
N ARG A 62 -17.50 -18.92 1.97
CA ARG A 62 -18.84 -18.64 1.39
C ARG A 62 -18.77 -17.95 0.04
N ALA A 63 -17.63 -17.36 -0.27
CA ALA A 63 -17.42 -16.70 -1.55
C ALA A 63 -15.99 -16.97 -2.05
N ILE A 64 -15.83 -17.11 -3.36
CA ILE A 64 -14.56 -17.34 -4.06
C ILE A 64 -14.38 -16.27 -5.11
N VAL A 65 -13.25 -15.54 -5.06
CA VAL A 65 -12.82 -14.61 -6.10
C VAL A 65 -11.69 -15.22 -6.88
N TYR A 66 -11.79 -15.21 -8.22
CA TYR A 66 -10.79 -15.77 -9.12
C TYR A 66 -10.61 -14.92 -10.38
N GLU A 67 -9.40 -14.96 -10.98
CA GLU A 67 -9.09 -14.33 -12.27
C GLU A 67 -8.94 -15.34 -13.40
N ASP A 68 -8.40 -16.53 -13.11
CA ASP A 68 -8.26 -17.61 -14.08
C ASP A 68 -9.50 -18.52 -14.04
N GLU A 69 -10.35 -18.37 -15.07
CA GLU A 69 -11.60 -19.12 -15.19
C GLU A 69 -11.36 -20.61 -15.45
N GLN A 70 -10.29 -20.99 -16.16
CA GLN A 70 -10.00 -22.39 -16.46
C GLN A 70 -9.50 -23.11 -15.21
N ALA A 71 -8.57 -22.50 -14.49
CA ALA A 71 -8.08 -23.04 -13.22
C ALA A 71 -9.21 -23.14 -12.18
N ALA A 72 -10.07 -22.14 -12.09
CA ALA A 72 -11.24 -22.18 -11.21
C ALA A 72 -12.22 -23.29 -11.58
N LYS A 73 -12.57 -23.44 -12.86
CA LYS A 73 -13.47 -24.51 -13.34
C LYS A 73 -12.93 -25.90 -13.03
N PHE A 74 -11.62 -26.11 -13.17
CA PHE A 74 -10.98 -27.39 -12.83
C PHE A 74 -11.18 -27.73 -11.35
N GLN A 75 -10.95 -26.79 -10.45
CA GLN A 75 -11.14 -26.98 -9.01
C GLN A 75 -12.60 -27.17 -8.60
N LEU A 76 -13.52 -26.46 -9.28
CA LEU A 76 -14.95 -26.49 -8.97
C LEU A 76 -15.65 -27.72 -9.52
N ALA A 77 -15.09 -28.42 -10.54
CA ALA A 77 -15.70 -29.58 -11.18
C ALA A 77 -15.96 -30.75 -10.22
N SER A 78 -15.13 -30.90 -9.19
CA SER A 78 -15.23 -31.96 -8.18
C SER A 78 -15.66 -31.45 -6.80
N THR A 79 -16.08 -30.17 -6.70
CA THR A 79 -16.38 -29.53 -5.42
C THR A 79 -17.87 -29.16 -5.36
N ASP A 80 -18.51 -29.46 -4.25
CA ASP A 80 -19.86 -28.96 -4.02
C ASP A 80 -19.84 -27.44 -3.85
N THR A 81 -20.58 -26.77 -4.73
CA THR A 81 -20.69 -25.30 -4.77
C THR A 81 -22.08 -24.79 -4.38
N GLU A 82 -22.89 -25.62 -3.73
CA GLU A 82 -24.17 -25.19 -3.20
C GLU A 82 -23.94 -24.12 -2.09
N GLY A 83 -24.64 -23.03 -2.18
CA GLY A 83 -24.51 -21.91 -1.25
C GLY A 83 -23.19 -21.10 -1.35
N ILE A 84 -22.33 -21.39 -2.34
CA ILE A 84 -21.10 -20.65 -2.60
C ILE A 84 -21.32 -19.56 -3.64
N THR A 85 -20.90 -18.34 -3.35
CA THR A 85 -20.88 -17.23 -4.31
C THR A 85 -19.56 -17.21 -5.09
N LEU A 86 -19.66 -17.30 -6.43
CA LEU A 86 -18.52 -17.28 -7.34
C LEU A 86 -18.38 -15.90 -7.98
N ILE A 87 -17.17 -15.36 -7.94
CA ILE A 87 -16.87 -13.97 -8.31
C ILE A 87 -15.67 -13.97 -9.24
N LYS A 88 -15.83 -13.39 -10.43
CA LYS A 88 -14.78 -13.24 -11.42
C LYS A 88 -14.20 -11.84 -11.37
N THR A 89 -12.88 -11.72 -11.58
CA THR A 89 -12.19 -10.45 -11.70
C THR A 89 -11.14 -10.50 -12.82
N GLU A 90 -10.69 -9.32 -13.29
CA GLU A 90 -9.56 -9.19 -14.21
C GLU A 90 -8.21 -9.20 -13.49
N SER A 91 -8.17 -8.71 -12.22
CA SER A 91 -6.98 -8.73 -11.35
C SER A 91 -7.39 -9.11 -9.93
N SER A 92 -7.02 -10.32 -9.51
CA SER A 92 -7.26 -10.78 -8.15
C SER A 92 -6.48 -9.96 -7.11
N ARG A 93 -5.30 -9.45 -7.47
CA ARG A 93 -4.48 -8.57 -6.60
C ARG A 93 -5.18 -7.25 -6.36
N HIS A 94 -5.64 -6.59 -7.44
CA HIS A 94 -6.40 -5.34 -7.35
C HIS A 94 -7.66 -5.52 -6.52
N SER A 95 -8.45 -6.55 -6.85
CA SER A 95 -9.68 -6.84 -6.13
C SER A 95 -9.43 -7.10 -4.65
N LEU A 96 -8.41 -7.89 -4.30
CA LEU A 96 -8.03 -8.15 -2.91
C LEU A 96 -7.74 -6.85 -2.16
N ALA A 97 -6.97 -5.94 -2.76
CA ALA A 97 -6.58 -4.69 -2.11
C ALA A 97 -7.77 -3.76 -1.86
N VAL A 98 -8.64 -3.58 -2.86
CA VAL A 98 -9.86 -2.77 -2.72
C VAL A 98 -10.85 -3.42 -1.75
N MET A 99 -11.06 -4.73 -1.85
CA MET A 99 -11.90 -5.48 -0.93
C MET A 99 -11.41 -5.38 0.52
N ALA A 100 -10.09 -5.44 0.75
CA ALA A 100 -9.50 -5.24 2.08
C ALA A 100 -9.82 -3.84 2.61
N SER A 101 -9.63 -2.79 1.79
CA SER A 101 -9.98 -1.43 2.19
C SER A 101 -11.46 -1.31 2.58
N ASN A 102 -12.36 -1.83 1.76
CA ASN A 102 -13.80 -1.82 2.03
C ASN A 102 -14.16 -2.58 3.32
N PHE A 103 -13.59 -3.78 3.51
CA PHE A 103 -13.87 -4.64 4.67
C PHE A 103 -13.47 -3.99 5.98
N TYR A 104 -12.31 -3.31 6.01
CA TYR A 104 -11.86 -2.56 7.19
C TYR A 104 -12.47 -1.16 7.30
N GLY A 105 -13.39 -0.79 6.38
CA GLY A 105 -14.17 0.45 6.41
C GLY A 105 -13.38 1.66 5.94
N ASN A 106 -12.57 1.49 4.89
CA ASN A 106 -11.75 2.52 4.24
C ASN A 106 -10.90 3.33 5.23
N PRO A 107 -10.03 2.68 6.01
CA PRO A 107 -9.34 3.35 7.11
C PRO A 107 -8.39 4.44 6.64
N SER A 108 -7.80 4.33 5.43
CA SER A 108 -6.93 5.34 4.83
C SER A 108 -7.64 6.67 4.52
N GLU A 109 -8.98 6.70 4.49
CA GLU A 109 -9.76 7.95 4.32
C GLU A 109 -9.99 8.69 5.65
N LYS A 110 -9.71 8.03 6.78
CA LYS A 110 -10.00 8.51 8.14
C LYS A 110 -8.77 9.05 8.87
N LEU A 111 -7.62 9.01 8.25
CA LEU A 111 -6.35 9.57 8.73
C LEU A 111 -5.57 10.14 7.54
N THR A 112 -4.57 10.95 7.81
CA THR A 112 -3.69 11.50 6.79
C THR A 112 -2.60 10.49 6.46
N LEU A 113 -2.78 9.73 5.36
CA LEU A 113 -1.81 8.74 4.90
C LEU A 113 -0.78 9.38 3.99
N VAL A 114 0.51 9.28 4.36
CA VAL A 114 1.65 9.77 3.59
C VAL A 114 2.52 8.60 3.15
N GLY A 115 2.68 8.42 1.84
CA GLY A 115 3.51 7.36 1.26
C GLY A 115 4.86 7.87 0.79
N ILE A 116 5.94 7.15 1.11
CA ILE A 116 7.30 7.49 0.67
C ILE A 116 7.84 6.36 -0.22
N THR A 117 8.26 6.72 -1.42
CA THR A 117 8.94 5.81 -2.33
C THR A 117 10.32 6.33 -2.74
N GLY A 118 11.18 5.45 -3.22
CA GLY A 118 12.53 5.73 -3.66
C GLY A 118 13.41 4.50 -3.51
N THR A 119 14.67 4.56 -3.92
CA THR A 119 15.63 3.48 -3.66
C THR A 119 16.08 3.54 -2.21
N ASN A 120 16.65 4.66 -1.80
CA ASN A 120 17.24 4.86 -0.48
C ASN A 120 16.48 5.93 0.31
N GLY A 121 16.59 5.85 1.65
CA GLY A 121 16.07 6.86 2.58
C GLY A 121 14.59 6.72 2.95
N LYS A 122 13.85 5.75 2.41
CA LYS A 122 12.44 5.54 2.76
C LYS A 122 12.23 5.37 4.27
N THR A 123 12.87 4.36 4.86
CA THR A 123 12.75 4.04 6.29
C THR A 123 13.16 5.21 7.18
N THR A 124 14.27 5.87 6.83
CA THR A 124 14.74 7.05 7.56
C THR A 124 13.69 8.17 7.51
N THR A 125 13.18 8.49 6.33
CA THR A 125 12.21 9.58 6.15
C THR A 125 10.91 9.31 6.88
N VAL A 126 10.31 8.09 6.74
CA VAL A 126 9.06 7.78 7.45
C VAL A 126 9.24 7.80 8.96
N THR A 127 10.39 7.30 9.45
CA THR A 127 10.70 7.28 10.88
C THR A 127 10.91 8.70 11.45
N LEU A 128 11.61 9.55 10.71
CA LEU A 128 11.81 10.95 11.10
C LEU A 128 10.49 11.73 11.11
N LEU A 129 9.66 11.57 10.08
CA LEU A 129 8.33 12.19 10.04
C LEU A 129 7.45 11.71 11.20
N TYR A 130 7.39 10.39 11.42
CA TYR A 130 6.65 9.82 12.55
C TYR A 130 7.13 10.42 13.89
N ARG A 131 8.44 10.43 14.16
CA ARG A 131 9.00 10.97 15.40
C ARG A 131 8.74 12.47 15.55
N MET A 132 8.90 13.23 14.46
CA MET A 132 8.67 14.67 14.44
C MET A 132 7.21 15.00 14.76
N PHE A 133 6.26 14.34 14.10
CA PHE A 133 4.84 14.60 14.34
C PHE A 133 4.41 14.14 15.75
N MET A 134 4.93 12.99 16.25
CA MET A 134 4.72 12.58 17.64
C MET A 134 5.26 13.63 18.63
N ALA A 135 6.44 14.20 18.38
CA ALA A 135 7.01 15.27 19.22
C ALA A 135 6.21 16.58 19.16
N LEU A 136 5.51 16.84 18.05
CA LEU A 136 4.57 17.97 17.91
C LEU A 136 3.21 17.72 18.58
N GLY A 137 2.99 16.53 19.16
CA GLY A 137 1.78 16.18 19.91
C GLY A 137 0.70 15.46 19.08
N TYR A 138 0.94 15.15 17.80
CA TYR A 138 0.03 14.35 17.00
C TYR A 138 0.16 12.85 17.33
N ASN A 139 -0.96 12.14 17.32
CA ASN A 139 -0.91 10.67 17.40
C ASN A 139 -0.72 10.09 16.00
N CYS A 140 0.34 9.31 15.82
CA CYS A 140 0.76 8.84 14.50
C CYS A 140 0.92 7.33 14.43
N GLY A 141 0.74 6.78 13.22
CA GLY A 141 1.15 5.44 12.84
C GLY A 141 2.39 5.44 11.95
N LEU A 142 3.08 4.32 11.90
CA LEU A 142 4.23 4.07 11.03
C LEU A 142 4.11 2.67 10.42
N LEU A 143 4.27 2.57 9.10
CA LEU A 143 4.39 1.30 8.37
C LEU A 143 5.74 1.31 7.64
N SER A 144 6.70 0.50 8.11
CA SER A 144 8.07 0.52 7.59
C SER A 144 8.69 -0.86 7.46
N THR A 145 9.88 -0.93 6.89
CA THR A 145 10.66 -2.18 6.73
C THR A 145 11.04 -2.81 8.07
N ILE A 146 11.28 -1.99 9.09
CA ILE A 146 11.84 -2.47 10.38
C ILE A 146 10.71 -2.78 11.37
N ALA A 147 9.76 -1.86 11.51
CA ALA A 147 8.68 -2.00 12.47
C ALA A 147 7.43 -1.21 12.05
N ASN A 148 6.28 -1.70 12.46
CA ASN A 148 5.02 -0.99 12.34
C ASN A 148 4.62 -0.45 13.72
N TYR A 149 4.11 0.79 13.78
CA TYR A 149 3.66 1.42 15.02
C TYR A 149 2.21 1.89 14.89
N VAL A 150 1.42 1.59 15.91
CA VAL A 150 0.09 2.18 16.14
C VAL A 150 0.19 3.05 17.38
N GLY A 151 0.22 4.38 17.21
CA GLY A 151 0.66 5.25 18.29
C GLY A 151 2.09 4.89 18.73
N THR A 152 2.27 4.63 20.01
CA THR A 152 3.56 4.20 20.58
C THR A 152 3.76 2.68 20.61
N LYS A 153 2.73 1.89 20.26
CA LYS A 153 2.78 0.42 20.29
C LYS A 153 3.42 -0.11 19.01
N GLY A 154 4.63 -0.65 19.11
CA GLY A 154 5.39 -1.23 17.99
C GLY A 154 5.20 -2.74 17.86
N GLN A 155 5.34 -3.23 16.61
CA GLN A 155 5.45 -4.65 16.26
C GLN A 155 6.40 -4.82 15.08
N GLU A 156 7.03 -5.97 14.97
CA GLU A 156 7.94 -6.27 13.85
C GLU A 156 7.21 -6.24 12.51
N ALA A 157 7.89 -5.73 11.49
CA ALA A 157 7.41 -5.76 10.11
C ALA A 157 7.97 -6.98 9.39
N VAL A 158 7.13 -7.64 8.58
CA VAL A 158 7.56 -8.78 7.76
C VAL A 158 8.08 -8.32 6.38
N ASN A 159 7.52 -7.25 5.85
CA ASN A 159 7.85 -6.69 4.54
C ASN A 159 7.88 -5.16 4.60
N THR A 160 8.66 -4.54 3.72
CA THR A 160 8.68 -3.07 3.53
C THR A 160 7.28 -2.51 3.28
N THR A 161 6.53 -3.15 2.40
CA THR A 161 5.12 -2.87 2.13
C THR A 161 4.39 -4.19 2.32
N SER A 162 3.64 -4.33 3.40
CA SER A 162 2.90 -5.54 3.74
C SER A 162 1.81 -5.87 2.71
N ASP A 163 1.17 -7.02 2.83
CA ASP A 163 0.01 -7.37 2.02
C ASP A 163 -1.20 -6.46 2.35
N PRO A 164 -2.19 -6.36 1.44
CA PRO A 164 -3.31 -5.43 1.61
C PRO A 164 -4.15 -5.66 2.87
N LEU A 165 -4.31 -6.92 3.30
CA LEU A 165 -5.09 -7.25 4.51
C LEU A 165 -4.38 -6.73 5.75
N THR A 166 -3.08 -6.97 5.86
CA THR A 166 -2.24 -6.47 6.96
C THR A 166 -2.22 -4.95 7.00
N ILE A 167 -2.02 -4.28 5.84
CA ILE A 167 -2.01 -2.81 5.78
C ILE A 167 -3.35 -2.25 6.29
N ASN A 168 -4.47 -2.72 5.75
CA ASN A 168 -5.77 -2.17 6.11
C ASN A 168 -6.18 -2.51 7.56
N SER A 169 -5.78 -3.68 8.08
CA SER A 169 -5.95 -4.03 9.51
C SER A 169 -5.21 -3.03 10.41
N LEU A 170 -3.93 -2.77 10.12
CA LEU A 170 -3.11 -1.82 10.88
C LEU A 170 -3.65 -0.38 10.78
N LEU A 171 -4.06 0.06 9.60
CA LEU A 171 -4.69 1.37 9.43
C LEU A 171 -6.01 1.46 10.23
N LYS A 172 -6.79 0.37 10.29
CA LYS A 172 -8.00 0.32 11.12
C LYS A 172 -7.67 0.40 12.60
N GLU A 173 -6.63 -0.28 13.07
CA GLU A 173 -6.15 -0.18 14.44
C GLU A 173 -5.68 1.26 14.75
N MET A 174 -4.95 1.91 13.83
CA MET A 174 -4.53 3.31 13.97
C MET A 174 -5.72 4.26 14.12
N VAL A 175 -6.75 4.10 13.27
CA VAL A 175 -7.99 4.89 13.38
C VAL A 175 -8.67 4.68 14.72
N ASN A 176 -8.77 3.43 15.19
CA ASN A 176 -9.37 3.12 16.48
C ASN A 176 -8.56 3.65 17.67
N ALA A 177 -7.22 3.77 17.52
CA ALA A 177 -6.32 4.37 18.50
C ALA A 177 -6.27 5.91 18.42
N GLY A 178 -7.05 6.53 17.52
CA GLY A 178 -7.08 7.99 17.35
C GLY A 178 -5.85 8.56 16.64
N CYS A 179 -5.16 7.78 15.80
CA CYS A 179 -4.07 8.31 14.99
C CYS A 179 -4.62 9.25 13.90
N GLU A 180 -3.98 10.41 13.78
CA GLU A 180 -4.31 11.44 12.79
C GLU A 180 -3.50 11.28 11.50
N TYR A 181 -2.28 10.76 11.62
CA TYR A 181 -1.33 10.56 10.52
C TYR A 181 -0.82 9.12 10.49
N CYS A 182 -0.50 8.66 9.29
CA CYS A 182 0.29 7.44 9.08
C CYS A 182 1.36 7.69 8.03
N PHE A 183 2.61 7.40 8.35
CA PHE A 183 3.75 7.46 7.44
C PHE A 183 4.10 6.05 6.99
N MET A 184 4.11 5.81 5.67
CA MET A 184 4.21 4.48 5.09
C MET A 184 5.29 4.39 4.02
N GLU A 185 6.13 3.36 4.08
CA GLU A 185 7.02 3.01 2.98
C GLU A 185 6.23 2.34 1.85
N VAL A 186 6.38 2.88 0.63
CA VAL A 186 5.79 2.35 -0.59
C VAL A 186 6.91 1.83 -1.50
N SER A 187 7.12 0.50 -1.50
CA SER A 187 8.11 -0.15 -2.36
C SER A 187 7.59 -0.31 -3.78
N SER A 188 8.50 -0.36 -4.77
CA SER A 188 8.15 -0.62 -6.17
C SER A 188 7.44 -1.97 -6.34
N ILE A 189 7.88 -3.00 -5.61
CA ILE A 189 7.25 -4.32 -5.58
C ILE A 189 5.83 -4.22 -5.00
N GLY A 190 5.64 -3.42 -3.93
CA GLY A 190 4.32 -3.19 -3.35
C GLY A 190 3.34 -2.51 -4.30
N VAL A 191 3.82 -1.58 -5.11
CA VAL A 191 3.03 -0.92 -6.15
C VAL A 191 2.70 -1.89 -7.28
N GLU A 192 3.68 -2.60 -7.82
CA GLU A 192 3.50 -3.55 -8.92
C GLU A 192 2.58 -4.71 -8.54
N GLN A 193 2.65 -5.18 -7.30
CA GLN A 193 1.75 -6.21 -6.76
C GLN A 193 0.42 -5.64 -6.27
N GLU A 194 0.12 -4.39 -6.56
CA GLU A 194 -1.13 -3.69 -6.21
C GLU A 194 -1.46 -3.70 -4.70
N ARG A 195 -0.43 -3.87 -3.83
CA ARG A 195 -0.64 -3.95 -2.38
C ARG A 195 -1.18 -2.68 -1.76
N VAL A 196 -1.00 -1.54 -2.44
CA VAL A 196 -1.46 -0.21 -2.02
C VAL A 196 -2.69 0.28 -2.78
N SER A 197 -3.24 -0.53 -3.70
CA SER A 197 -4.47 -0.22 -4.41
C SER A 197 -5.64 -0.09 -3.42
N GLY A 198 -6.57 0.82 -3.70
CA GLY A 198 -7.68 1.12 -2.79
C GLY A 198 -7.32 1.96 -1.55
N LEU A 199 -6.02 2.29 -1.33
CA LEU A 199 -5.63 3.24 -0.30
C LEU A 199 -5.72 4.68 -0.82
N ARG A 200 -6.19 5.60 0.04
CA ARG A 200 -6.25 7.02 -0.26
C ARG A 200 -5.06 7.74 0.38
N PHE A 201 -4.03 8.01 -0.40
CA PHE A 201 -2.89 8.80 0.05
C PHE A 201 -3.19 10.30 -0.04
N LYS A 202 -2.82 11.05 1.00
CA LYS A 202 -2.86 12.52 1.02
C LYS A 202 -1.57 13.14 0.49
N ALA A 203 -0.46 12.40 0.57
CA ALA A 203 0.79 12.79 -0.08
C ALA A 203 1.59 11.57 -0.51
N GLY A 204 2.28 11.68 -1.65
CA GLY A 204 3.33 10.79 -2.10
C GLY A 204 4.66 11.54 -2.17
N ILE A 205 5.72 10.98 -1.59
CA ILE A 205 7.05 11.58 -1.56
C ILE A 205 8.03 10.69 -2.32
N PHE A 206 8.80 11.28 -3.25
CA PHE A 206 9.90 10.62 -3.94
C PHE A 206 11.24 11.09 -3.39
N SER A 207 12.08 10.16 -2.93
CA SER A 207 13.41 10.47 -2.42
C SER A 207 14.49 10.44 -3.51
N ASN A 208 14.68 9.30 -4.16
CA ASN A 208 15.70 9.09 -5.21
C ASN A 208 15.47 7.78 -5.97
N LEU A 209 16.15 7.63 -7.10
CA LEU A 209 16.18 6.41 -7.90
C LEU A 209 17.61 6.06 -8.33
N THR A 210 18.17 5.01 -7.75
CA THR A 210 19.46 4.44 -8.12
C THR A 210 19.29 2.99 -8.58
N HIS A 211 20.35 2.36 -9.11
CA HIS A 211 20.31 0.96 -9.51
C HIS A 211 20.11 0.05 -8.29
N ASP A 212 18.93 -0.60 -8.21
CA ASP A 212 18.56 -1.54 -7.16
C ASP A 212 17.40 -2.42 -7.63
N HIS A 213 17.16 -3.58 -6.99
CA HIS A 213 16.05 -4.49 -7.29
C HIS A 213 15.91 -4.92 -8.76
N LEU A 214 17.01 -4.96 -9.53
CA LEU A 214 17.00 -5.39 -10.93
C LEU A 214 16.82 -6.90 -11.09
N ASP A 215 17.09 -7.68 -10.05
CA ASP A 215 16.72 -9.08 -9.90
C ASP A 215 15.21 -9.31 -10.04
N TYR A 216 14.42 -8.38 -9.51
CA TYR A 216 12.96 -8.42 -9.59
C TYR A 216 12.41 -7.71 -10.85
N HIS A 217 12.77 -6.45 -11.08
CA HIS A 217 12.20 -5.61 -12.15
C HIS A 217 12.82 -5.85 -13.53
N LYS A 218 13.90 -6.67 -13.63
CA LYS A 218 14.64 -6.99 -14.86
C LYS A 218 15.28 -5.78 -15.56
N THR A 219 14.62 -4.62 -15.61
CA THR A 219 15.12 -3.41 -16.24
C THR A 219 14.93 -2.17 -15.35
N PHE A 220 15.82 -1.18 -15.52
CA PHE A 220 15.69 0.11 -14.84
C PHE A 220 14.42 0.86 -15.25
N ALA A 221 14.01 0.73 -16.52
CA ALA A 221 12.79 1.36 -17.03
C ALA A 221 11.55 0.82 -16.32
N GLU A 222 11.47 -0.48 -16.09
CA GLU A 222 10.38 -1.12 -15.35
C GLU A 222 10.35 -0.69 -13.87
N TYR A 223 11.52 -0.63 -13.24
CA TYR A 223 11.67 -0.13 -11.89
C TYR A 223 11.20 1.33 -11.73
N LEU A 224 11.59 2.21 -12.68
CA LEU A 224 11.12 3.58 -12.75
C LEU A 224 9.60 3.65 -12.94
N ARG A 225 9.07 2.87 -13.89
CA ARG A 225 7.63 2.79 -14.17
C ARG A 225 6.82 2.41 -12.92
N CYS A 226 7.25 1.39 -12.18
CA CYS A 226 6.56 0.95 -10.97
C CYS A 226 6.50 2.04 -9.90
N LYS A 227 7.61 2.78 -9.67
CA LYS A 227 7.58 3.90 -8.72
C LYS A 227 6.70 5.06 -9.21
N LYS A 228 6.76 5.37 -10.51
CA LYS A 228 5.95 6.42 -11.12
C LYS A 228 4.46 6.12 -11.01
N LEU A 229 4.05 4.86 -11.16
CA LEU A 229 2.65 4.44 -11.05
C LEU A 229 2.03 4.85 -9.70
N PHE A 230 2.79 4.87 -8.61
CA PHE A 230 2.32 5.38 -7.32
C PHE A 230 1.87 6.84 -7.41
N PHE A 231 2.62 7.70 -8.13
CA PHE A 231 2.28 9.10 -8.32
C PHE A 231 1.10 9.29 -9.29
N ASP A 232 0.99 8.44 -10.30
CA ASP A 232 -0.10 8.47 -11.29
C ASP A 232 -1.45 8.13 -10.65
N THR A 233 -1.45 7.35 -9.56
CA THR A 233 -2.65 6.93 -8.83
C THR A 233 -3.07 7.89 -7.72
N LEU A 234 -2.27 8.91 -7.41
CA LEU A 234 -2.61 9.89 -6.38
C LEU A 234 -3.86 10.71 -6.78
N PRO A 235 -4.81 10.93 -5.87
CA PRO A 235 -5.98 11.74 -6.15
C PRO A 235 -5.63 13.23 -6.33
N ALA A 236 -6.48 13.99 -7.01
CA ALA A 236 -6.23 15.39 -7.35
C ALA A 236 -6.11 16.32 -6.12
N ASP A 237 -6.66 15.92 -4.98
CA ASP A 237 -6.54 16.65 -3.71
C ASP A 237 -5.34 16.21 -2.85
N ALA A 238 -4.49 15.34 -3.38
CA ALA A 238 -3.24 14.91 -2.77
C ALA A 238 -2.06 15.78 -3.21
N TYR A 239 -0.90 15.58 -2.57
CA TYR A 239 0.37 16.19 -2.93
C TYR A 239 1.33 15.15 -3.50
N ALA A 240 1.94 15.47 -4.64
CA ALA A 240 3.04 14.74 -5.25
C ALA A 240 4.34 15.50 -4.99
N ILE A 241 5.12 15.05 -4.03
CA ILE A 241 6.33 15.74 -3.56
C ILE A 241 7.56 15.03 -4.12
N THR A 242 8.44 15.75 -4.81
CA THR A 242 9.59 15.13 -5.46
C THR A 242 10.90 15.83 -5.21
N ASN A 243 11.97 15.04 -5.08
CA ASN A 243 13.35 15.49 -5.07
C ASN A 243 13.83 15.77 -6.50
N ILE A 244 14.06 17.04 -6.84
CA ILE A 244 14.57 17.42 -8.17
C ILE A 244 16.10 17.35 -8.28
N ASP A 245 16.82 17.04 -7.22
CA ASP A 245 18.25 16.70 -7.31
C ASP A 245 18.48 15.32 -7.94
N ASP A 246 17.46 14.46 -7.95
CA ASP A 246 17.46 13.21 -8.70
C ASP A 246 16.96 13.47 -10.14
N ARG A 247 17.71 12.99 -11.14
CA ARG A 247 17.38 13.15 -12.57
C ARG A 247 15.99 12.61 -12.96
N ASN A 248 15.46 11.65 -12.19
CA ASN A 248 14.14 11.07 -12.42
C ASN A 248 13.04 11.76 -11.59
N GLY A 249 13.40 12.76 -10.77
CA GLY A 249 12.45 13.44 -9.90
C GLY A 249 11.28 14.05 -10.67
N MET A 250 11.58 14.80 -11.74
CA MET A 250 10.53 15.41 -12.56
C MET A 250 9.71 14.38 -13.35
N VAL A 251 10.25 13.20 -13.63
CA VAL A 251 9.50 12.10 -14.28
C VAL A 251 8.37 11.60 -13.39
N MET A 252 8.56 11.59 -12.07
CA MET A 252 7.51 11.18 -11.11
C MET A 252 6.28 12.08 -11.17
N LEU A 253 6.44 13.35 -11.52
CA LEU A 253 5.33 14.31 -11.58
C LEU A 253 4.58 14.31 -12.93
N GLN A 254 5.12 13.64 -13.95
CA GLN A 254 4.44 13.54 -15.24
C GLN A 254 3.13 12.76 -15.11
N ASN A 255 2.04 13.32 -15.64
CA ASN A 255 0.69 12.73 -15.66
C ASN A 255 0.02 12.56 -14.29
N THR A 256 0.63 12.97 -13.18
CA THR A 256 -0.09 12.97 -11.89
C THR A 256 -1.22 14.00 -11.91
N LYS A 257 -2.33 13.66 -11.25
CA LYS A 257 -3.45 14.59 -11.01
C LYS A 257 -3.27 15.39 -9.74
N ALA A 258 -2.33 14.99 -8.88
CA ALA A 258 -2.08 15.59 -7.59
C ALA A 258 -1.39 16.96 -7.73
N GLN A 259 -1.46 17.76 -6.68
CA GLN A 259 -0.72 19.02 -6.58
C GLN A 259 0.77 18.73 -6.46
N THR A 260 1.57 19.31 -7.35
CA THR A 260 3.01 19.03 -7.41
C THR A 260 3.78 19.97 -6.48
N VAL A 261 4.75 19.41 -5.76
CA VAL A 261 5.67 20.15 -4.89
C VAL A 261 7.07 19.62 -5.12
N THR A 262 8.03 20.49 -5.30
CA THR A 262 9.42 20.17 -5.52
C THR A 262 10.28 20.52 -4.31
N TYR A 263 11.30 19.69 -4.03
CA TYR A 263 12.34 20.05 -3.06
C TYR A 263 13.73 19.75 -3.58
N SER A 264 14.72 20.51 -3.10
CA SER A 264 16.12 20.39 -3.54
C SER A 264 17.10 20.86 -2.47
N CYS A 265 18.28 20.21 -2.44
CA CYS A 265 19.43 20.69 -1.70
C CYS A 265 20.41 21.48 -2.60
N ARG A 266 20.25 21.44 -3.92
CA ARG A 266 21.23 21.98 -4.90
C ARG A 266 20.65 23.04 -5.81
N SER A 267 19.38 22.93 -6.17
CA SER A 267 18.71 23.74 -7.18
C SER A 267 17.62 24.62 -6.55
N ILE A 268 17.04 25.49 -7.36
CA ILE A 268 15.83 26.25 -7.00
C ILE A 268 14.64 25.29 -7.10
N ALA A 269 13.85 25.25 -6.04
CA ALA A 269 12.65 24.42 -5.90
C ALA A 269 11.62 25.16 -5.05
N ASP A 270 10.40 24.59 -4.91
CA ASP A 270 9.38 25.14 -4.01
C ASP A 270 9.88 25.17 -2.57
N HIS A 271 10.64 24.13 -2.17
CA HIS A 271 11.30 24.06 -0.88
C HIS A 271 12.79 23.76 -1.04
N THR A 272 13.63 24.50 -0.35
CA THR A 272 15.08 24.35 -0.43
C THR A 272 15.69 24.06 0.93
N CYS A 273 16.69 23.15 0.96
CA CYS A 273 17.52 22.91 2.12
C CYS A 273 19.00 22.97 1.71
N ARG A 274 19.80 23.79 2.37
CA ARG A 274 21.25 23.86 2.13
C ARG A 274 22.01 23.54 3.39
N VAL A 275 23.04 22.69 3.28
CA VAL A 275 24.02 22.48 4.35
C VAL A 275 24.97 23.69 4.31
N MET A 276 24.94 24.51 5.36
CA MET A 276 25.80 25.69 5.51
C MET A 276 27.12 25.34 6.17
N GLU A 277 27.06 24.48 7.20
CA GLU A 277 28.21 23.96 7.93
C GLU A 277 27.96 22.51 8.31
N GLN A 278 29.05 21.73 8.37
CA GLN A 278 29.03 20.35 8.83
C GLN A 278 30.21 20.09 9.72
N SER A 279 29.97 19.56 10.92
CA SER A 279 30.97 19.21 11.91
C SER A 279 30.63 17.86 12.58
N PHE A 280 31.51 17.41 13.49
CA PHE A 280 31.22 16.23 14.32
C PHE A 280 30.01 16.43 15.25
N ASP A 281 29.71 17.69 15.62
CA ASP A 281 28.63 18.02 16.55
C ASP A 281 27.26 18.20 15.86
N GLY A 282 27.25 18.19 14.52
CA GLY A 282 26.02 18.34 13.75
C GLY A 282 26.18 19.16 12.47
N MET A 283 25.06 19.61 11.95
CA MET A 283 25.00 20.38 10.71
C MET A 283 24.16 21.65 10.92
N LEU A 284 24.67 22.79 10.40
CA LEU A 284 23.90 23.99 10.22
C LEU A 284 23.18 23.90 8.86
N LEU A 285 21.86 23.87 8.90
CA LEU A 285 21.00 23.77 7.73
C LEU A 285 20.25 25.08 7.53
N ARG A 286 20.04 25.46 6.26
CA ARG A 286 19.16 26.58 5.88
C ARG A 286 17.99 26.03 5.08
N PHE A 287 16.79 26.05 5.68
CA PHE A 287 15.50 25.69 5.07
C PHE A 287 14.74 26.93 4.65
N ASP A 288 14.47 27.12 3.37
CA ASP A 288 13.70 28.23 2.81
C ASP A 288 14.12 29.59 3.44
N GLY A 289 15.44 29.81 3.57
CA GLY A 289 16.03 31.00 4.14
C GLY A 289 16.14 31.04 5.67
N ARG A 290 15.58 30.07 6.40
CA ARG A 290 15.71 29.94 7.86
C ARG A 290 16.78 28.96 8.24
N GLU A 291 17.62 29.31 9.21
CA GLU A 291 18.69 28.44 9.70
C GLU A 291 18.25 27.63 10.90
N CYS A 292 18.65 26.36 10.92
CA CYS A 292 18.48 25.48 12.06
C CYS A 292 19.71 24.59 12.22
N TRP A 293 20.03 24.27 13.48
CA TRP A 293 21.09 23.32 13.81
C TRP A 293 20.50 21.94 14.01
N SER A 294 21.05 20.94 13.29
CA SER A 294 20.67 19.52 13.41
C SER A 294 21.83 18.76 14.02
N ARG A 295 21.60 18.02 15.09
CA ARG A 295 22.52 17.09 15.73
C ARG A 295 22.24 15.66 15.32
#